data_475222d186f4d46b0da35113a947c080
#
_entry.id   475222d186f4d46b0da35113a947c080
#
_cell.length_a   1.000
_cell.length_b   1.000
_cell.length_c   1.000
_cell.angle_alpha   90.00
_cell.angle_beta   90.00
_cell.angle_gamma   90.00
#
_symmetry.space_group_name_H-M   'P 1'
#
loop_
_entity.id
_entity.type
_entity.pdbx_description
1 polymer ?
#
loop_
_entity_poly.entity_id
_entity_poly.type
_entity_poly.pdbx_seq_one_letter_code
_entity_poly.pdbx_strand_id
1 'polypeptide(L)'
;VTECCHYPILWRPLTFFPDIQVHLFSDTDIPVFFSEYGANTARPRVFHETTAIYSSEMTHVFSGGCVYQFYQGPNGYGIVELTQNPEGAMLLRKSSEFKTLKKRLLGCNEQPVTFEVPASDQAEVVTRPFPLP
;
A
#
# COMPACT_ATOMS: atom_id res chain seq x y z
N VAL A 1 -16.04 9.28 -7.96
CA VAL A 1 -14.82 8.61 -7.48
C VAL A 1 -15.21 7.39 -6.63
N THR A 2 -16.16 6.59 -7.09
CA THR A 2 -16.74 5.45 -6.34
C THR A 2 -16.83 4.18 -7.17
N GLU A 3 -16.04 4.04 -8.24
CA GLU A 3 -16.17 2.90 -9.16
C GLU A 3 -14.98 1.93 -9.21
N CYS A 4 -13.96 2.08 -8.37
CA CYS A 4 -12.84 1.12 -8.31
C CYS A 4 -13.16 -0.19 -7.56
N CYS A 5 -14.37 -0.35 -7.00
CA CYS A 5 -14.72 -1.52 -6.19
C CYS A 5 -15.51 -2.60 -6.95
N HIS A 6 -15.57 -2.56 -8.29
CA HIS A 6 -16.38 -3.51 -9.08
C HIS A 6 -15.63 -4.67 -9.73
N TYR A 7 -14.42 -5.00 -9.26
CA TYR A 7 -13.81 -6.28 -9.59
C TYR A 7 -14.06 -7.29 -8.47
N PRO A 8 -15.04 -8.21 -8.62
CA PRO A 8 -15.41 -9.17 -7.57
C PRO A 8 -14.36 -10.24 -7.29
N ILE A 9 -13.23 -10.23 -7.98
CA ILE A 9 -12.16 -11.23 -7.87
C ILE A 9 -11.11 -10.85 -6.83
N LEU A 10 -11.00 -9.57 -6.44
CA LEU A 10 -9.94 -9.08 -5.53
C LEU A 10 -10.33 -9.03 -4.05
N TRP A 11 -11.56 -9.38 -3.69
CA TRP A 11 -12.07 -9.25 -2.31
C TRP A 11 -12.41 -10.59 -1.63
N ARG A 12 -11.74 -11.67 -1.96
CA ARG A 12 -11.83 -12.87 -1.11
C ARG A 12 -10.85 -12.75 0.06
N PRO A 13 -11.34 -12.74 1.31
CA PRO A 13 -10.53 -12.41 2.50
C PRO A 13 -9.50 -13.48 2.91
N LEU A 14 -9.27 -14.50 2.12
CA LEU A 14 -8.34 -15.59 2.44
C LEU A 14 -7.44 -16.03 1.30
N THR A 15 -7.55 -15.42 0.14
CA THR A 15 -6.74 -15.80 -1.00
C THR A 15 -6.25 -14.56 -1.73
N PHE A 16 -5.31 -13.87 -1.11
CA PHE A 16 -4.39 -13.04 -1.84
C PHE A 16 -3.56 -14.02 -2.67
N PHE A 17 -3.82 -14.08 -3.97
CA PHE A 17 -3.04 -14.89 -4.91
C PHE A 17 -1.98 -14.04 -5.57
N PRO A 18 -0.76 -13.95 -5.03
CA PRO A 18 0.34 -13.19 -5.61
C PRO A 18 0.59 -13.60 -7.06
N ASP A 19 0.58 -14.90 -7.32
CA ASP A 19 0.89 -15.50 -8.63
C ASP A 19 0.00 -14.98 -9.76
N ILE A 20 -1.32 -14.87 -9.52
CA ILE A 20 -2.25 -14.37 -10.53
C ILE A 20 -2.01 -12.88 -10.80
N GLN A 21 -1.80 -12.10 -9.75
CA GLN A 21 -1.58 -10.67 -9.88
C GLN A 21 -0.24 -10.37 -10.55
N VAL A 22 0.82 -11.07 -10.16
CA VAL A 22 2.13 -10.97 -10.78
C VAL A 22 2.03 -11.32 -12.27
N HIS A 23 1.37 -12.44 -12.61
CA HIS A 23 1.21 -12.86 -14.01
C HIS A 23 0.46 -11.83 -14.86
N LEU A 24 -0.56 -11.17 -14.31
CA LEU A 24 -1.34 -10.16 -15.04
C LEU A 24 -0.55 -8.89 -15.39
N PHE A 25 0.48 -8.55 -14.60
CA PHE A 25 1.24 -7.31 -14.75
C PHE A 25 2.72 -7.51 -15.06
N SER A 26 3.20 -8.75 -15.19
CA SER A 26 4.61 -9.05 -15.44
C SER A 26 5.15 -8.54 -16.78
N ASP A 27 4.27 -8.35 -17.76
CA ASP A 27 4.64 -7.92 -19.10
C ASP A 27 4.48 -6.40 -19.32
N THR A 28 4.31 -5.63 -18.23
CA THR A 28 4.17 -4.18 -18.33
C THR A 28 5.44 -3.46 -17.91
N ASP A 29 5.83 -2.44 -18.68
CA ASP A 29 6.91 -1.49 -18.33
C ASP A 29 6.43 -0.33 -17.47
N ILE A 30 5.14 -0.33 -17.08
CA ILE A 30 4.54 0.73 -16.27
C ILE A 30 4.65 0.33 -14.79
N PRO A 31 5.15 1.23 -13.90
CA PRO A 31 5.14 0.96 -12.47
C PRO A 31 3.73 0.66 -11.94
N VAL A 32 3.56 -0.48 -11.29
CA VAL A 32 2.28 -0.94 -10.73
C VAL A 32 2.36 -0.94 -9.21
N PHE A 33 1.31 -0.46 -8.54
CA PHE A 33 1.20 -0.51 -7.09
C PHE A 33 -0.25 -0.67 -6.65
N PHE A 34 -0.47 -1.16 -5.45
CA PHE A 34 -1.81 -1.24 -4.87
C PHE A 34 -2.25 0.15 -4.41
N SER A 35 -3.27 0.69 -5.04
CA SER A 35 -3.83 2.00 -4.66
C SER A 35 -4.38 1.99 -3.23
N GLU A 36 -4.87 0.84 -2.77
CA GLU A 36 -5.27 0.61 -1.39
C GLU A 36 -5.20 -0.86 -0.99
N TYR A 37 -4.84 -1.12 0.27
CA TYR A 37 -4.94 -2.43 0.92
C TYR A 37 -5.24 -2.28 2.42
N GLY A 38 -5.45 -3.36 3.14
CA GLY A 38 -5.76 -3.35 4.58
C GLY A 38 -7.22 -3.63 4.86
N ALA A 39 -7.75 -4.75 4.36
CA ALA A 39 -9.13 -5.18 4.62
C ALA A 39 -9.43 -5.29 6.11
N ASN A 40 -10.62 -4.83 6.55
CA ASN A 40 -11.07 -4.88 7.93
C ASN A 40 -12.15 -5.96 8.18
N THR A 41 -12.16 -6.99 7.38
CA THR A 41 -13.08 -8.14 7.51
C THR A 41 -12.87 -8.92 8.82
N ALA A 42 -11.67 -8.85 9.38
CA ALA A 42 -11.33 -9.39 10.70
C ALA A 42 -10.61 -8.33 11.54
N ARG A 43 -11.00 -8.19 12.81
CA ARG A 43 -10.41 -7.21 13.74
C ARG A 43 -9.85 -7.88 14.99
N PRO A 44 -8.75 -7.35 15.53
CA PRO A 44 -7.90 -6.29 14.99
C PRO A 44 -7.20 -6.72 13.69
N ARG A 45 -7.00 -5.78 12.75
CA ARG A 45 -6.29 -6.06 11.50
C ARG A 45 -4.84 -6.44 11.79
N VAL A 46 -4.37 -7.50 11.14
CA VAL A 46 -3.02 -8.03 11.32
C VAL A 46 -2.08 -7.71 10.14
N PHE A 47 -2.63 -7.18 9.05
CA PHE A 47 -1.91 -6.73 7.84
C PHE A 47 -0.96 -7.81 7.28
N HIS A 48 -1.42 -9.05 7.16
CA HIS A 48 -0.64 -10.14 6.56
C HIS A 48 -0.29 -9.85 5.09
N GLU A 49 -1.20 -9.17 4.37
CA GLU A 49 -1.02 -8.74 3.01
C GLU A 49 0.19 -7.82 2.82
N THR A 50 0.57 -7.04 3.84
CA THR A 50 1.79 -6.22 3.80
C THR A 50 3.02 -7.09 3.54
N THR A 51 3.16 -8.21 4.26
CA THR A 51 4.31 -9.10 4.08
C THR A 51 4.34 -9.71 2.67
N ALA A 52 3.16 -10.04 2.11
CA ALA A 52 3.07 -10.58 0.76
C ALA A 52 3.42 -9.52 -0.32
N ILE A 53 2.84 -8.32 -0.21
CA ILE A 53 3.07 -7.21 -1.17
C ILE A 53 4.57 -6.85 -1.26
N TYR A 54 5.28 -6.90 -0.13
CA TYR A 54 6.70 -6.58 -0.06
C TYR A 54 7.62 -7.81 -0.09
N SER A 55 7.11 -8.99 -0.46
CA SER A 55 7.92 -10.19 -0.67
C SER A 55 8.67 -10.15 -2.01
N SER A 56 9.73 -10.94 -2.14
CA SER A 56 10.45 -11.11 -3.41
C SER A 56 9.58 -11.66 -4.55
N GLU A 57 8.51 -12.36 -4.22
CA GLU A 57 7.54 -12.89 -5.17
C GLU A 57 6.71 -11.78 -5.84
N MET A 58 6.58 -10.62 -5.21
CA MET A 58 5.77 -9.52 -5.73
C MET A 58 6.58 -8.29 -6.13
N THR A 59 7.69 -8.01 -5.48
CA THR A 59 8.43 -6.76 -5.65
C THR A 59 9.13 -6.61 -7.01
N HIS A 60 9.25 -7.68 -7.78
CA HIS A 60 9.75 -7.59 -9.16
C HIS A 60 8.69 -7.04 -10.15
N VAL A 61 7.42 -6.97 -9.77
CA VAL A 61 6.32 -6.41 -10.56
C VAL A 61 5.68 -5.22 -9.86
N PHE A 62 5.44 -5.33 -8.54
CA PHE A 62 4.72 -4.31 -7.78
C PHE A 62 5.67 -3.42 -6.99
N SER A 63 5.47 -2.12 -7.09
CA SER A 63 6.24 -1.11 -6.34
C SER A 63 5.74 -0.91 -4.89
N GLY A 64 4.78 -1.72 -4.44
CA GLY A 64 4.21 -1.64 -3.09
C GLY A 64 2.74 -1.26 -3.06
N GLY A 65 2.28 -0.59 -2.01
CA GLY A 65 0.89 -0.17 -1.90
C GLY A 65 0.61 0.79 -0.74
N CYS A 66 -0.59 1.37 -0.73
CA CYS A 66 -1.08 2.30 0.29
C CYS A 66 -2.09 1.61 1.22
N VAL A 67 -1.88 1.71 2.51
CA VAL A 67 -2.85 1.18 3.49
C VAL A 67 -4.07 2.08 3.58
N TYR A 68 -5.24 1.53 3.43
CA TYR A 68 -6.49 2.21 3.69
C TYR A 68 -6.93 1.98 5.14
N GLN A 69 -7.08 3.04 6.03
CA GLN A 69 -6.74 4.44 5.75
C GLN A 69 -6.00 5.02 6.97
N PHE A 70 -5.41 6.22 6.85
CA PHE A 70 -4.63 6.81 7.93
C PHE A 70 -5.52 7.33 9.07
N TYR A 71 -6.42 8.27 8.79
CA TYR A 71 -7.31 8.83 9.80
C TYR A 71 -8.56 7.98 10.02
N GLN A 72 -8.97 7.87 11.30
CA GLN A 72 -10.20 7.18 11.66
C GLN A 72 -11.42 7.94 11.14
N GLY A 73 -12.21 7.27 10.32
CA GLY A 73 -13.50 7.71 9.84
C GLY A 73 -14.64 6.78 10.31
N PRO A 74 -15.89 7.08 9.91
CA PRO A 74 -17.06 6.25 10.27
C PRO A 74 -16.99 4.80 9.78
N ASN A 75 -16.23 4.56 8.71
CA ASN A 75 -16.02 3.24 8.11
C ASN A 75 -15.09 2.33 8.93
N GLY A 76 -14.41 2.89 9.95
CA GLY A 76 -13.59 2.11 10.86
C GLY A 76 -12.22 1.67 10.34
N TYR A 77 -11.72 2.17 9.21
CA TYR A 77 -10.43 1.77 8.65
C TYR A 77 -9.22 2.55 9.18
N GLY A 78 -9.46 3.62 9.94
CA GLY A 78 -8.38 4.48 10.42
C GLY A 78 -7.43 3.77 11.38
N ILE A 79 -6.15 4.05 11.24
CA ILE A 79 -5.10 3.59 12.16
C ILE A 79 -4.67 4.68 13.14
N VAL A 80 -5.11 5.92 12.91
CA VAL A 80 -4.85 7.09 13.76
C VAL A 80 -6.14 7.84 14.01
N GLU A 81 -6.38 8.21 15.26
CA GLU A 81 -7.51 9.04 15.68
C GLU A 81 -7.05 10.48 15.92
N LEU A 82 -7.84 11.44 15.47
CA LEU A 82 -7.71 12.84 15.83
C LEU A 82 -8.63 13.14 17.01
N THR A 83 -8.05 13.61 18.11
CA THR A 83 -8.78 14.05 19.27
C THR A 83 -8.38 15.51 19.61
N GLN A 84 -9.24 16.24 20.30
CA GLN A 84 -8.94 17.58 20.78
C GLN A 84 -8.81 17.55 22.30
N ASN A 85 -7.75 18.16 22.83
CA ASN A 85 -7.61 18.31 24.26
C ASN A 85 -8.50 19.46 24.79
N PRO A 86 -8.66 19.60 26.10
CA PRO A 86 -9.47 20.68 26.69
C PRO A 86 -9.00 22.10 26.33
N GLU A 87 -7.72 22.27 26.01
CA GLU A 87 -7.11 23.54 25.58
C GLU A 87 -7.28 23.80 24.06
N GLY A 88 -7.97 22.90 23.33
CA GLY A 88 -8.26 23.06 21.92
C GLY A 88 -7.16 22.56 20.97
N ALA A 89 -6.05 22.02 21.47
CA ALA A 89 -5.00 21.47 20.62
C ALA A 89 -5.37 20.10 20.07
N MET A 90 -5.05 19.85 18.78
CA MET A 90 -5.28 18.58 18.14
C MET A 90 -4.22 17.54 18.54
N LEU A 91 -4.68 16.40 19.00
CA LEU A 91 -3.85 15.26 19.39
C LEU A 91 -4.03 14.08 18.43
N LEU A 92 -2.91 13.46 18.07
CA LEU A 92 -2.88 12.24 17.27
C LEU A 92 -2.75 11.01 18.20
N ARG A 93 -3.75 10.16 18.20
CA ARG A 93 -3.74 8.90 18.93
C ARG A 93 -3.53 7.71 17.97
N LYS A 94 -2.42 7.01 18.13
CA LYS A 94 -2.10 5.82 17.36
C LYS A 94 -2.84 4.60 17.92
N SER A 95 -3.57 3.89 17.07
CA SER A 95 -4.27 2.65 17.43
C SER A 95 -3.30 1.47 17.62
N SER A 96 -3.81 0.34 18.14
CA SER A 96 -3.04 -0.91 18.15
C SER A 96 -2.70 -1.39 16.74
N GLU A 97 -3.61 -1.17 15.79
CA GLU A 97 -3.41 -1.52 14.37
C GLU A 97 -2.28 -0.71 13.72
N PHE A 98 -2.08 0.56 14.11
CA PHE A 98 -0.92 1.35 13.69
C PHE A 98 0.40 0.67 14.12
N LYS A 99 0.46 0.17 15.35
CA LYS A 99 1.67 -0.51 15.87
C LYS A 99 1.92 -1.82 15.11
N THR A 100 0.85 -2.57 14.83
CA THR A 100 0.91 -3.81 14.06
C THR A 100 1.42 -3.57 12.64
N LEU A 101 0.84 -2.58 11.92
CA LEU A 101 1.28 -2.21 10.59
C LEU A 101 2.74 -1.76 10.57
N LYS A 102 3.13 -0.88 11.52
CA LYS A 102 4.52 -0.44 11.64
C LYS A 102 5.49 -1.62 11.80
N LYS A 103 5.16 -2.60 12.65
CA LYS A 103 5.98 -3.81 12.83
C LYS A 103 6.09 -4.62 11.53
N ARG A 104 4.99 -4.76 10.77
CA ARG A 104 5.01 -5.47 9.47
C ARG A 104 5.90 -4.78 8.47
N LEU A 105 5.75 -3.47 8.29
CA LEU A 105 6.56 -2.68 7.35
C LEU A 105 8.05 -2.71 7.71
N LEU A 106 8.40 -2.63 8.99
CA LEU A 106 9.80 -2.74 9.43
C LEU A 106 10.39 -4.12 9.11
N GLY A 107 9.62 -5.20 9.28
CA GLY A 107 10.08 -6.55 8.93
C GLY A 107 10.26 -6.77 7.42
N CYS A 108 9.61 -5.99 6.57
CA CYS A 108 9.77 -6.06 5.12
C CYS A 108 11.07 -5.37 4.64
N ASN A 109 11.60 -4.41 5.40
CA ASN A 109 12.78 -3.61 5.03
C ASN A 109 14.12 -4.30 5.33
N GLU A 110 14.12 -5.53 5.83
CA GLU A 110 15.35 -6.27 6.16
C GLU A 110 16.12 -6.78 4.92
N GLN A 111 15.52 -6.66 3.73
CA GLN A 111 16.18 -6.95 2.46
C GLN A 111 16.35 -5.63 1.68
N PRO A 112 17.57 -5.05 1.64
CA PRO A 112 17.82 -3.90 0.77
C PRO A 112 17.68 -4.34 -0.68
N VAL A 113 16.66 -3.83 -1.38
CA VAL A 113 16.54 -3.99 -2.82
C VAL A 113 17.59 -3.07 -3.45
N THR A 114 18.70 -3.61 -3.85
CA THR A 114 19.68 -2.93 -4.68
C THR A 114 19.13 -2.88 -6.10
N PHE A 115 18.59 -1.73 -6.50
CA PHE A 115 18.29 -1.47 -7.91
C PHE A 115 19.61 -1.20 -8.62
N GLU A 116 20.09 -2.14 -9.39
CA GLU A 116 21.07 -1.86 -10.43
C GLU A 116 20.31 -1.21 -11.58
N VAL A 117 20.38 0.12 -11.68
CA VAL A 117 19.89 0.84 -12.86
C VAL A 117 20.80 0.45 -14.02
N PRO A 118 20.30 -0.21 -15.07
CA PRO A 118 21.11 -0.53 -16.22
C PRO A 118 21.75 0.75 -16.78
N ALA A 119 23.03 0.70 -17.14
CA ALA A 119 23.76 1.86 -17.66
C ALA A 119 23.16 2.43 -18.98
N SER A 120 22.27 1.69 -19.64
CA SER A 120 21.49 2.11 -20.81
C SER A 120 20.37 3.08 -20.48
N ASP A 121 19.88 3.15 -19.23
CA ASP A 121 18.77 3.97 -18.79
C ASP A 121 19.19 5.32 -18.19
N GLN A 122 20.39 5.82 -18.54
CA GLN A 122 20.66 7.26 -18.51
C GLN A 122 19.85 7.93 -19.64
N ALA A 123 18.56 7.61 -19.71
CA ALA A 123 17.62 8.19 -20.62
C ALA A 123 17.49 9.67 -20.32
N GLU A 124 17.65 10.46 -21.39
CA GLU A 124 17.26 11.87 -21.45
C GLU A 124 16.07 12.14 -20.53
N VAL A 125 16.25 13.05 -19.59
CA VAL A 125 15.15 13.65 -18.84
C VAL A 125 14.28 14.37 -19.86
N VAL A 126 13.32 13.65 -20.44
CA VAL A 126 12.28 14.25 -21.27
C VAL A 126 11.40 15.06 -20.34
N THR A 127 11.76 16.30 -20.12
CA THR A 127 10.88 17.29 -19.51
C THR A 127 9.72 17.55 -20.45
N ARG A 128 8.69 16.70 -20.37
CA ARG A 128 7.39 17.03 -20.95
C ARG A 128 6.75 18.05 -20.02
N PRO A 129 6.47 19.28 -20.50
CA PRO A 129 5.66 20.20 -19.73
C PRO A 129 4.28 19.56 -19.55
N PHE A 130 3.89 19.28 -18.31
CA PHE A 130 2.51 18.95 -18.00
C PHE A 130 1.65 20.13 -18.43
N PRO A 131 0.63 19.94 -19.29
CA PRO A 131 -0.35 21.00 -19.50
C PRO A 131 -1.08 21.17 -18.16
N LEU A 132 -0.86 22.32 -17.53
CA LEU A 132 -1.71 22.76 -16.42
C LEU A 132 -3.09 23.07 -16.99
N PRO A 133 -4.17 22.73 -16.26
CA PRO A 133 -5.54 23.05 -16.68
C PRO A 133 -5.77 24.56 -16.75
#